data_d0f90022411dbf4e2c632c47a5cfe9a5
#
_entry.id   d0f90022411dbf4e2c632c47a5cfe9a5
#
_cell.length_a   1.000
_cell.length_b   1.000
_cell.length_c   1.000
_cell.angle_alpha   90.00
_cell.angle_beta   90.00
_cell.angle_gamma   90.00
#
_symmetry.space_group_name_H-M   'P 1'
#
loop_
_entity.id
_entity.type
_entity.pdbx_description
1 polymer ?
#
loop_
_entity_poly.entity_id
_entity_poly.type
_entity_poly.pdbx_seq_one_letter_code
_entity_poly.pdbx_strand_id
1 'polypeptide(L)'
;SNIFGIAAIFEDGQPAPDVINRFKIAAALVPSVLILGAWLLAEYFCGKRRLLLPSMALTVTIVSAAAALVTILMMPTEESEFAQRGDDVEGFFFGLGYGAFGAAVVASAVIFWRFRLPFSLFLMAGSIAGLFYTLVGDLLGGDQVFGGASMLVVGVATLLVAIWFDMRDPMHSSRTSDHAFW
;
A
#
# COMPACT_ATOMS: atom_id res chain seq x y z
N SER A 1 18.85 11.42 -42.29
CA SER A 1 18.69 12.59 -41.41
C SER A 1 17.71 12.22 -40.30
N ASN A 2 18.28 11.82 -39.16
CA ASN A 2 17.51 11.47 -37.97
C ASN A 2 16.88 12.75 -37.38
N ILE A 3 15.66 13.02 -37.81
CA ILE A 3 14.85 14.09 -37.24
C ILE A 3 14.49 13.62 -35.83
N PHE A 4 15.14 14.22 -34.82
CA PHE A 4 14.80 14.16 -33.38
C PHE A 4 15.26 12.99 -32.53
N GLY A 5 16.23 12.22 -32.87
CA GLY A 5 16.73 11.20 -31.89
C GLY A 5 15.69 10.19 -31.38
N ILE A 6 14.49 10.17 -31.99
CA ILE A 6 13.39 9.25 -31.62
C ILE A 6 13.78 7.81 -31.88
N ALA A 7 14.61 7.57 -32.92
CA ALA A 7 15.12 6.21 -33.20
C ALA A 7 16.01 5.64 -32.09
N ALA A 8 16.62 6.51 -31.25
CA ALA A 8 17.42 6.06 -30.12
C ALA A 8 16.55 5.77 -28.86
N ILE A 9 15.25 6.10 -28.89
CA ILE A 9 14.32 5.82 -27.79
C ILE A 9 13.69 4.44 -27.94
N PHE A 10 13.67 3.93 -29.20
CA PHE A 10 13.08 2.63 -29.52
C PHE A 10 14.13 1.73 -30.18
N GLU A 11 14.40 0.60 -29.58
CA GLU A 11 15.21 -0.47 -30.15
C GLU A 11 14.21 -1.56 -30.58
N ASP A 12 14.21 -1.91 -31.89
CA ASP A 12 13.25 -2.88 -32.48
C ASP A 12 11.75 -2.55 -32.21
N GLY A 13 11.39 -1.25 -32.15
CA GLY A 13 10.02 -0.80 -31.91
C GLY A 13 9.61 -0.80 -30.43
N GLN A 14 10.53 -1.15 -29.55
CA GLN A 14 10.37 -1.16 -28.10
C GLN A 14 11.16 -0.01 -27.46
N PRO A 15 10.68 0.58 -26.34
CA PRO A 15 11.46 1.56 -25.62
C PRO A 15 12.75 0.92 -25.10
N ALA A 16 13.88 1.57 -25.37
CA ALA A 16 15.18 1.08 -24.92
C ALA A 16 15.20 0.88 -23.37
N PRO A 17 15.85 -0.16 -22.85
CA PRO A 17 15.80 -0.53 -21.41
C PRO A 17 16.30 0.60 -20.50
N ASP A 18 17.17 1.47 -20.99
CA ASP A 18 17.62 2.65 -20.24
C ASP A 18 16.51 3.70 -20.08
N VAL A 19 15.62 3.84 -21.07
CA VAL A 19 14.46 4.73 -21.00
C VAL A 19 13.45 4.23 -19.98
N ILE A 20 13.17 2.93 -19.95
CA ILE A 20 12.28 2.30 -18.96
C ILE A 20 12.83 2.49 -17.55
N ASN A 21 14.11 2.27 -17.34
CA ASN A 21 14.76 2.47 -16.04
C ASN A 21 14.70 3.93 -15.58
N ARG A 22 14.95 4.88 -16.48
CA ARG A 22 14.84 6.33 -16.17
C ARG A 22 13.41 6.69 -15.81
N PHE A 23 12.43 6.16 -16.51
CA PHE A 23 11.01 6.37 -16.19
C PHE A 23 10.66 5.78 -14.84
N LYS A 24 11.10 4.57 -14.53
CA LYS A 24 10.89 3.91 -13.23
C LYS A 24 11.50 4.71 -12.08
N ILE A 25 12.74 5.20 -12.25
CA ILE A 25 13.39 6.07 -11.26
C ILE A 25 12.60 7.37 -11.07
N ALA A 26 12.20 8.01 -12.17
CA ALA A 26 11.39 9.25 -12.10
C ALA A 26 10.03 9.01 -11.43
N ALA A 27 9.36 7.90 -11.75
CA ALA A 27 8.10 7.51 -11.13
C ALA A 27 8.25 7.22 -9.63
N ALA A 28 9.36 6.62 -9.18
CA ALA A 28 9.64 6.36 -7.78
C ALA A 28 9.98 7.63 -6.98
N LEU A 29 10.44 8.69 -7.62
CA LEU A 29 10.70 9.98 -6.96
C LEU A 29 9.43 10.61 -6.40
N VAL A 30 8.31 10.51 -7.11
CA VAL A 30 7.03 11.13 -6.69
C VAL A 30 6.57 10.60 -5.33
N PRO A 31 6.37 9.27 -5.14
CA PRO A 31 5.97 8.75 -3.84
C PRO A 31 7.03 8.97 -2.76
N SER A 32 8.33 8.97 -3.10
CA SER A 32 9.40 9.25 -2.15
C SER A 32 9.32 10.69 -1.61
N VAL A 33 9.12 11.67 -2.48
CA VAL A 33 8.93 13.08 -2.09
C VAL A 33 7.65 13.26 -1.28
N LEU A 34 6.57 12.56 -1.64
CA LEU A 34 5.31 12.59 -0.90
C LEU A 34 5.49 12.01 0.51
N ILE A 35 6.20 10.89 0.67
CA ILE A 35 6.50 10.31 1.99
C ILE A 35 7.28 11.30 2.85
N LEU A 36 8.35 11.88 2.32
CA LEU A 36 9.18 12.83 3.05
C LEU A 36 8.41 14.10 3.43
N GLY A 37 7.69 14.69 2.48
CA GLY A 37 6.88 15.88 2.72
C GLY A 37 5.76 15.64 3.73
N ALA A 38 5.03 14.54 3.56
CA ALA A 38 3.96 14.16 4.48
C ALA A 38 4.50 13.82 5.87
N TRP A 39 5.69 13.20 5.97
CA TRP A 39 6.35 12.94 7.25
C TRP A 39 6.69 14.22 8.00
N LEU A 40 7.32 15.19 7.33
CA LEU A 40 7.66 16.49 7.93
C LEU A 40 6.40 17.24 8.39
N LEU A 41 5.35 17.21 7.58
CA LEU A 41 4.06 17.80 7.97
C LEU A 41 3.42 17.06 9.14
N ALA A 42 3.52 15.72 9.17
CA ALA A 42 3.02 14.93 10.29
C ALA A 42 3.75 15.26 11.60
N GLU A 43 5.08 15.44 11.58
CA GLU A 43 5.83 15.90 12.75
C GLU A 43 5.30 17.25 13.26
N TYR A 44 4.97 18.18 12.36
CA TYR A 44 4.42 19.47 12.74
C TYR A 44 3.00 19.38 13.28
N PHE A 45 2.08 18.71 12.57
CA PHE A 45 0.66 18.68 12.93
C PHE A 45 0.37 17.72 14.09
N CYS A 46 1.01 16.55 14.14
CA CYS A 46 0.81 15.61 15.24
C CYS A 46 1.58 16.02 16.50
N GLY A 47 2.81 16.55 16.33
CA GLY A 47 3.66 16.92 17.46
C GLY A 47 3.26 18.24 18.13
N LYS A 48 3.03 19.31 17.34
CA LYS A 48 2.81 20.67 17.87
C LYS A 48 1.34 21.07 17.97
N ARG A 49 0.50 20.72 16.96
CA ARG A 49 -0.87 21.24 16.86
C ARG A 49 -1.95 20.27 17.24
N ARG A 50 -1.66 18.95 17.31
CA ARG A 50 -2.60 17.85 17.61
C ARG A 50 -3.91 17.93 16.80
N LEU A 51 -3.80 18.31 15.51
CA LEU A 51 -4.93 18.41 14.62
C LEU A 51 -5.25 17.04 14.03
N LEU A 52 -6.44 16.49 14.32
CA LEU A 52 -6.84 15.13 13.91
C LEU A 52 -6.99 14.99 12.38
N LEU A 53 -7.74 15.88 11.74
CA LEU A 53 -8.04 15.77 10.30
C LEU A 53 -6.78 15.82 9.41
N PRO A 54 -5.87 16.80 9.57
CA PRO A 54 -4.63 16.80 8.78
C PRO A 54 -3.76 15.57 9.06
N SER A 55 -3.70 15.09 10.31
CA SER A 55 -2.92 13.91 10.65
C SER A 55 -3.46 12.62 10.01
N MET A 56 -4.79 12.47 9.90
CA MET A 56 -5.41 11.36 9.18
C MET A 56 -5.06 11.40 7.69
N ALA A 57 -5.21 12.56 7.04
CA ALA A 57 -4.89 12.72 5.63
C ALA A 57 -3.41 12.41 5.34
N LEU A 58 -2.50 12.91 6.18
CA LEU A 58 -1.07 12.65 6.05
C LEU A 58 -0.73 11.17 6.25
N THR A 59 -1.39 10.50 7.20
CA THR A 59 -1.23 9.06 7.42
C THR A 59 -1.63 8.26 6.19
N VAL A 60 -2.79 8.55 5.59
CA VAL A 60 -3.23 7.92 4.35
C VAL A 60 -2.22 8.18 3.22
N THR A 61 -1.75 9.42 3.09
CA THR A 61 -0.76 9.78 2.06
C THR A 61 0.54 8.99 2.20
N ILE A 62 1.08 8.85 3.42
CA ILE A 62 2.32 8.11 3.65
C ILE A 62 2.12 6.63 3.33
N VAL A 63 1.03 6.02 3.82
CA VAL A 63 0.74 4.60 3.62
C VAL A 63 0.52 4.28 2.14
N SER A 64 -0.29 5.08 1.43
CA SER A 64 -0.54 4.88 0.00
C SER A 64 0.71 5.13 -0.85
N ALA A 65 1.52 6.14 -0.51
CA ALA A 65 2.76 6.41 -1.20
C ALA A 65 3.81 5.31 -0.97
N ALA A 66 3.88 4.72 0.23
CA ALA A 66 4.74 3.57 0.51
C ALA A 66 4.33 2.33 -0.30
N ALA A 67 3.04 2.03 -0.37
CA ALA A 67 2.52 0.95 -1.20
C ALA A 67 2.84 1.19 -2.69
N ALA A 68 2.58 2.40 -3.20
CA ALA A 68 2.87 2.77 -4.58
C ALA A 68 4.37 2.67 -4.90
N LEU A 69 5.24 3.12 -3.99
CA LEU A 69 6.69 3.03 -4.18
C LEU A 69 7.14 1.58 -4.35
N VAL A 70 6.69 0.68 -3.48
CA VAL A 70 7.04 -0.75 -3.57
C VAL A 70 6.47 -1.36 -4.85
N THR A 71 5.23 -1.04 -5.23
CA THR A 71 4.64 -1.50 -6.51
C THR A 71 5.49 -1.06 -7.71
N ILE A 72 5.93 0.21 -7.77
CA ILE A 72 6.79 0.72 -8.84
C ILE A 72 8.14 0.00 -8.86
N LEU A 73 8.74 -0.26 -7.69
CA LEU A 73 10.01 -0.96 -7.60
C LEU A 73 9.92 -2.43 -8.01
N MET A 74 8.78 -3.09 -7.75
CA MET A 74 8.54 -4.49 -8.13
C MET A 74 8.13 -4.66 -9.60
N MET A 75 7.74 -3.58 -10.30
CA MET A 75 7.45 -3.68 -11.72
C MET A 75 8.68 -4.11 -12.52
N PRO A 76 8.57 -5.12 -13.38
CA PRO A 76 9.68 -5.55 -14.24
C PRO A 76 10.11 -4.44 -15.18
N THR A 77 11.39 -4.40 -15.49
CA THR A 77 12.01 -3.40 -16.37
C THR A 77 12.14 -3.86 -17.80
N GLU A 78 12.05 -5.17 -18.03
CA GLU A 78 12.19 -5.78 -19.34
C GLU A 78 10.93 -6.53 -19.75
N GLU A 79 10.54 -6.37 -21.01
CA GLU A 79 9.42 -7.10 -21.60
C GLU A 79 9.69 -8.61 -21.68
N SER A 80 10.98 -8.97 -21.80
CA SER A 80 11.46 -10.34 -21.71
C SER A 80 11.08 -11.03 -20.41
N GLU A 81 11.08 -10.31 -19.29
CA GLU A 81 10.65 -10.83 -18.00
C GLU A 81 9.13 -11.10 -17.97
N PHE A 82 8.31 -10.25 -18.64
CA PHE A 82 6.89 -10.50 -18.83
C PHE A 82 6.64 -11.69 -19.77
N ALA A 83 7.39 -11.77 -20.87
CA ALA A 83 7.25 -12.86 -21.86
C ALA A 83 7.69 -14.21 -21.30
N GLN A 84 8.73 -14.24 -20.46
CA GLN A 84 9.16 -15.46 -19.77
C GLN A 84 8.18 -15.91 -18.66
N ARG A 85 7.39 -14.97 -18.12
CA ARG A 85 6.32 -15.23 -17.14
C ARG A 85 4.95 -15.45 -17.79
N GLY A 86 4.88 -15.60 -19.10
CA GLY A 86 3.64 -15.64 -19.89
C GLY A 86 2.53 -16.58 -19.38
N ASP A 87 2.87 -17.61 -18.63
CA ASP A 87 1.92 -18.52 -17.98
C ASP A 87 1.65 -18.19 -16.51
N ASP A 88 2.37 -17.22 -15.88
CA ASP A 88 2.30 -16.91 -14.45
C ASP A 88 1.99 -15.41 -14.18
N VAL A 89 1.11 -14.83 -15.00
CA VAL A 89 0.67 -13.44 -14.83
C VAL A 89 -0.07 -13.26 -13.51
N GLU A 90 -0.85 -14.24 -13.08
CA GLU A 90 -1.58 -14.23 -11.82
C GLU A 90 -0.63 -14.19 -10.62
N GLY A 91 0.39 -15.05 -10.60
CA GLY A 91 1.42 -15.05 -9.54
C GLY A 91 2.16 -13.72 -9.43
N PHE A 92 2.37 -13.04 -10.56
CA PHE A 92 2.95 -11.69 -10.56
C PHE A 92 2.04 -10.66 -9.86
N PHE A 93 0.73 -10.65 -10.16
CA PHE A 93 -0.20 -9.73 -9.50
C PHE A 93 -0.34 -10.02 -8.01
N PHE A 94 -0.33 -11.28 -7.59
CA PHE A 94 -0.27 -11.64 -6.17
C PHE A 94 1.02 -11.14 -5.52
N GLY A 95 2.16 -11.30 -6.18
CA GLY A 95 3.45 -10.74 -5.71
C GLY A 95 3.41 -9.23 -5.48
N LEU A 96 2.81 -8.46 -6.43
CA LEU A 96 2.59 -7.02 -6.27
C LEU A 96 1.67 -6.72 -5.10
N GLY A 97 0.61 -7.51 -4.91
CA GLY A 97 -0.31 -7.38 -3.79
C GLY A 97 0.40 -7.57 -2.44
N TYR A 98 1.20 -8.63 -2.31
CA TYR A 98 2.01 -8.86 -1.10
C TYR A 98 2.97 -7.70 -0.83
N GLY A 99 3.65 -7.19 -1.86
CA GLY A 99 4.56 -6.06 -1.73
C GLY A 99 3.86 -4.78 -1.29
N ALA A 100 2.77 -4.41 -1.95
CA ALA A 100 2.01 -3.20 -1.68
C ALA A 100 1.37 -3.22 -0.28
N PHE A 101 0.63 -4.30 0.05
CA PHE A 101 -0.01 -4.41 1.36
C PHE A 101 1.00 -4.60 2.48
N GLY A 102 2.10 -5.35 2.24
CA GLY A 102 3.20 -5.47 3.19
C GLY A 102 3.83 -4.13 3.54
N ALA A 103 4.12 -3.29 2.53
CA ALA A 103 4.62 -1.94 2.72
C ALA A 103 3.62 -1.06 3.49
N ALA A 104 2.32 -1.18 3.19
CA ALA A 104 1.27 -0.45 3.88
C ALA A 104 1.17 -0.85 5.37
N VAL A 105 1.29 -2.13 5.70
CA VAL A 105 1.34 -2.61 7.10
C VAL A 105 2.54 -2.02 7.83
N VAL A 106 3.74 -2.10 7.24
CA VAL A 106 4.96 -1.56 7.85
C VAL A 106 4.85 -0.05 8.04
N ALA A 107 4.42 0.70 7.02
CA ALA A 107 4.25 2.15 7.10
C ALA A 107 3.24 2.53 8.20
N SER A 108 2.09 1.84 8.27
CA SER A 108 1.07 2.07 9.29
C SER A 108 1.59 1.76 10.69
N ALA A 109 2.36 0.69 10.87
CA ALA A 109 2.97 0.31 12.14
C ALA A 109 4.01 1.36 12.60
N VAL A 110 4.85 1.86 11.70
CA VAL A 110 5.84 2.92 11.99
C VAL A 110 5.13 4.21 12.43
N ILE A 111 4.08 4.62 11.73
CA ILE A 111 3.30 5.80 12.07
C ILE A 111 2.63 5.62 13.44
N PHE A 112 2.03 4.43 13.70
CA PHE A 112 1.45 4.13 14.99
C PHE A 112 2.47 4.22 16.11
N TRP A 113 3.63 3.60 15.93
CA TRP A 113 4.68 3.61 16.94
C TRP A 113 5.20 5.02 17.23
N ARG A 114 5.34 5.84 16.18
CA ARG A 114 5.89 7.21 16.28
C ARG A 114 4.89 8.23 16.83
N PHE A 115 3.67 8.22 16.31
CA PHE A 115 2.67 9.26 16.59
C PHE A 115 1.52 8.78 17.48
N ARG A 116 1.40 7.45 17.69
CA ARG A 116 0.31 6.81 18.46
C ARG A 116 -1.08 7.23 18.01
N LEU A 117 -1.25 7.40 16.70
CA LEU A 117 -2.53 7.74 16.09
C LEU A 117 -3.40 6.48 15.98
N PRO A 118 -4.58 6.44 16.61
CA PRO A 118 -5.46 5.25 16.54
C PRO A 118 -5.93 4.97 15.11
N PHE A 119 -6.05 6.00 14.26
CA PHE A 119 -6.41 5.86 12.86
C PHE A 119 -5.40 5.01 12.06
N SER A 120 -4.13 5.02 12.42
CA SER A 120 -3.12 4.17 11.77
C SER A 120 -3.34 2.68 12.03
N LEU A 121 -3.96 2.31 13.14
CA LEU A 121 -4.37 0.92 13.41
C LEU A 121 -5.48 0.47 12.44
N PHE A 122 -6.40 1.35 12.09
CA PHE A 122 -7.43 1.07 11.10
C PHE A 122 -6.80 0.79 9.72
N LEU A 123 -5.85 1.63 9.28
CA LEU A 123 -5.13 1.40 8.03
C LEU A 123 -4.29 0.12 8.07
N MET A 124 -3.66 -0.16 9.20
CA MET A 124 -2.91 -1.40 9.40
C MET A 124 -3.83 -2.63 9.30
N ALA A 125 -4.99 -2.60 9.94
CA ALA A 125 -5.98 -3.68 9.86
C ALA A 125 -6.48 -3.88 8.43
N GLY A 126 -6.78 -2.80 7.71
CA GLY A 126 -7.16 -2.85 6.30
C GLY A 126 -6.06 -3.43 5.40
N SER A 127 -4.81 -3.09 5.67
CA SER A 127 -3.67 -3.62 4.91
C SER A 127 -3.42 -5.11 5.21
N ILE A 128 -3.59 -5.54 6.47
CA ILE A 128 -3.53 -6.96 6.85
C ILE A 128 -4.67 -7.73 6.18
N ALA A 129 -5.87 -7.15 6.13
CA ALA A 129 -7.01 -7.74 5.41
C ALA A 129 -6.71 -7.89 3.91
N GLY A 130 -6.06 -6.89 3.30
CA GLY A 130 -5.58 -6.96 1.92
C GLY A 130 -4.53 -8.05 1.71
N LEU A 131 -3.57 -8.21 2.62
CA LEU A 131 -2.61 -9.32 2.60
C LEU A 131 -3.31 -10.68 2.67
N PHE A 132 -4.29 -10.80 3.55
CA PHE A 132 -5.04 -12.04 3.68
C PHE A 132 -5.84 -12.34 2.41
N TYR A 133 -6.43 -11.32 1.79
CA TYR A 133 -7.13 -11.45 0.52
C TYR A 133 -6.20 -11.94 -0.61
N THR A 134 -5.00 -11.35 -0.74
CA THR A 134 -4.00 -11.80 -1.72
C THR A 134 -3.54 -13.23 -1.44
N LEU A 135 -3.32 -13.59 -0.18
CA LEU A 135 -2.93 -14.93 0.22
C LEU A 135 -4.00 -15.97 -0.14
N VAL A 136 -5.26 -15.68 0.15
CA VAL A 136 -6.39 -16.58 -0.17
C VAL A 136 -6.54 -16.71 -1.69
N GLY A 137 -6.42 -15.60 -2.44
CA GLY A 137 -6.47 -15.62 -3.90
C GLY A 137 -5.35 -16.47 -4.52
N ASP A 138 -4.14 -16.32 -4.02
CA ASP A 138 -2.97 -17.10 -4.47
C ASP A 138 -3.14 -18.59 -4.18
N LEU A 139 -3.59 -18.97 -2.97
CA LEU A 139 -3.80 -20.36 -2.58
C LEU A 139 -4.95 -21.06 -3.30
N LEU A 140 -5.99 -20.31 -3.69
CA LEU A 140 -7.22 -20.86 -4.30
C LEU A 140 -7.27 -20.71 -5.82
N GLY A 141 -6.16 -20.25 -6.45
CA GLY A 141 -6.04 -20.18 -7.90
C GLY A 141 -6.88 -19.09 -8.56
N GLY A 142 -7.13 -17.97 -7.87
CA GLY A 142 -7.72 -16.77 -8.48
C GLY A 142 -9.19 -16.83 -8.88
N ASP A 143 -9.92 -17.91 -8.60
CA ASP A 143 -11.33 -18.05 -8.95
C ASP A 143 -12.19 -16.92 -8.37
N GLN A 144 -12.91 -16.20 -9.24
CA GLN A 144 -13.74 -15.03 -8.87
C GLN A 144 -14.79 -15.34 -7.81
N VAL A 145 -15.25 -16.60 -7.74
CA VAL A 145 -16.24 -17.04 -6.74
C VAL A 145 -15.67 -16.98 -5.32
N PHE A 146 -14.38 -17.30 -5.16
CA PHE A 146 -13.71 -17.21 -3.86
C PHE A 146 -13.33 -15.79 -3.45
N GLY A 147 -13.19 -14.85 -4.40
CA GLY A 147 -12.92 -13.46 -4.11
C GLY A 147 -14.00 -12.80 -3.24
N GLY A 148 -15.28 -13.06 -3.53
CA GLY A 148 -16.40 -12.59 -2.73
C GLY A 148 -16.47 -13.24 -1.34
N ALA A 149 -16.23 -14.54 -1.26
CA ALA A 149 -16.23 -15.26 0.00
C ALA A 149 -15.08 -14.83 0.91
N SER A 150 -13.88 -14.60 0.38
CA SER A 150 -12.72 -14.12 1.14
C SER A 150 -12.95 -12.72 1.70
N MET A 151 -13.56 -11.80 0.92
CA MET A 151 -13.93 -10.47 1.42
C MET A 151 -14.94 -10.55 2.56
N LEU A 152 -15.91 -11.45 2.48
CA LEU A 152 -16.89 -11.69 3.53
C LEU A 152 -16.21 -12.21 4.81
N VAL A 153 -15.31 -13.18 4.68
CA VAL A 153 -14.56 -13.73 5.83
C VAL A 153 -13.71 -12.64 6.48
N VAL A 154 -12.99 -11.83 5.70
CA VAL A 154 -12.20 -10.71 6.20
C VAL A 154 -13.09 -9.68 6.89
N GLY A 155 -14.25 -9.34 6.28
CA GLY A 155 -15.21 -8.41 6.87
C GLY A 155 -15.74 -8.90 8.20
N VAL A 156 -16.15 -10.16 8.29
CA VAL A 156 -16.61 -10.79 9.54
C VAL A 156 -15.49 -10.85 10.58
N ALA A 157 -14.28 -11.23 10.21
CA ALA A 157 -13.14 -11.24 11.13
C ALA A 157 -12.84 -9.84 11.69
N THR A 158 -12.86 -8.82 10.84
CA THR A 158 -12.67 -7.42 11.27
C THR A 158 -13.77 -6.97 12.21
N LEU A 159 -15.03 -7.33 11.92
CA LEU A 159 -16.17 -7.05 12.80
C LEU A 159 -16.02 -7.74 14.17
N LEU A 160 -15.63 -9.01 14.19
CA LEU A 160 -15.43 -9.74 15.43
C LEU A 160 -14.30 -9.14 16.28
N VAL A 161 -13.21 -8.70 15.64
CA VAL A 161 -12.12 -8.00 16.32
C VAL A 161 -12.62 -6.66 16.91
N ALA A 162 -13.41 -5.89 16.14
CA ALA A 162 -14.00 -4.64 16.63
C ALA A 162 -14.91 -4.88 17.84
N ILE A 163 -15.82 -5.86 17.77
CA ILE A 163 -16.71 -6.24 18.88
C ILE A 163 -15.88 -6.69 20.10
N TRP A 164 -14.81 -7.47 19.88
CA TRP A 164 -13.97 -7.94 20.97
C TRP A 164 -13.24 -6.79 21.69
N PHE A 165 -12.79 -5.75 20.94
CA PHE A 165 -12.24 -4.54 21.54
C PHE A 165 -13.28 -3.75 22.33
N ASP A 166 -14.49 -3.61 21.80
CA ASP A 166 -15.60 -2.91 22.46
C ASP A 166 -16.02 -3.62 23.77
N MET A 167 -16.07 -4.96 23.75
CA MET A 167 -16.37 -5.76 24.93
C MET A 167 -15.32 -5.65 26.05
N ARG A 168 -14.06 -5.34 25.70
CA ARG A 168 -12.98 -5.22 26.70
C ARG A 168 -13.00 -3.90 27.46
N ASP A 169 -13.60 -2.88 26.90
CA ASP A 169 -13.70 -1.57 27.56
C ASP A 169 -15.14 -1.01 27.50
N PRO A 170 -16.11 -1.67 28.16
CA PRO A 170 -17.52 -1.29 28.11
C PRO A 170 -17.82 0.10 28.72
N MET A 171 -16.87 0.65 29.47
CA MET A 171 -17.02 1.98 30.11
C MET A 171 -16.29 3.10 29.34
N HIS A 172 -15.70 2.80 28.17
CA HIS A 172 -14.92 3.76 27.39
C HIS A 172 -13.87 4.52 28.23
N SER A 173 -13.35 3.84 29.26
CA SER A 173 -12.44 4.45 30.24
C SER A 173 -11.01 4.57 29.72
N SER A 174 -10.65 3.83 28.67
CA SER A 174 -9.34 3.91 28.08
C SER A 174 -9.29 4.96 26.97
N ARG A 175 -8.21 5.73 26.91
CA ARG A 175 -7.95 6.76 25.89
C ARG A 175 -8.00 6.22 24.45
N THR A 176 -7.93 4.90 24.28
CA THR A 176 -8.03 4.19 23.00
C THR A 176 -9.47 3.97 22.56
N SER A 177 -10.42 3.79 23.48
CA SER A 177 -11.83 3.63 23.16
C SER A 177 -12.49 4.95 22.75
N ASP A 178 -12.14 6.08 23.41
CA ASP A 178 -12.65 7.42 23.04
C ASP A 178 -12.30 7.81 21.59
N HIS A 179 -11.24 7.25 21.04
CA HIS A 179 -10.79 7.53 19.67
C HIS A 179 -11.30 6.52 18.62
N ALA A 180 -11.79 5.36 19.03
CA ALA A 180 -12.41 4.39 18.13
C ALA A 180 -13.87 4.79 17.76
N PHE A 181 -14.45 5.71 18.51
CA PHE A 181 -15.84 6.18 18.32
C PHE A 181 -15.96 7.36 17.33
N TRP A 182 -14.89 8.03 16.96
CA TRP A 182 -14.85 9.19 16.05
C TRP A 182 -14.06 8.90 14.77
#